data_4a471018de1940777a17e181f7ab079a
#
_entry.id   4a471018de1940777a17e181f7ab079a
#
_cell.length_a   1.000
_cell.length_b   1.000
_cell.length_c   1.000
_cell.angle_alpha   90.00
_cell.angle_beta   90.00
_cell.angle_gamma   90.00
#
_symmetry.space_group_name_H-M   'P 1'
#
loop_
_entity.id
_entity.type
_entity.pdbx_description
1 polymer ?
#
loop_
_entity_poly.entity_id
_entity_poly.type
_entity_poly.pdbx_seq_one_letter_code
_entity_poly.pdbx_strand_id
1 'polypeptide(L)'
;MSNADLSADELELPIKRTTGDALEDRLTSNAYNNILPARYLRKDADGNVNESQEELFERVAQNVALAEAVFEADNQDTEITVTPDQIKPDHPRRDELAAEVFGTGTTADSDAETTLSVYNVNKFAYETIVPELPDGIQDHVEDVAAEFEELMTQLSFMPNSPTLMNAGDELQQLSACFVDSPGDDITDIHQTAKE
;
A
#
# COMPACT_ATOMS: atom_id res chain seq x y z
N MET A 1 20.68 21.63 -43.11
CA MET A 1 20.65 20.31 -42.42
C MET A 1 19.25 19.79 -42.56
N SER A 2 19.10 18.71 -43.32
CA SER A 2 17.81 18.11 -43.67
C SER A 2 17.17 17.53 -42.40
N ASN A 3 15.96 17.97 -42.07
CA ASN A 3 15.07 17.22 -41.20
C ASN A 3 14.80 15.90 -41.93
N ALA A 4 15.39 14.82 -41.47
CA ALA A 4 14.98 13.50 -41.86
C ALA A 4 13.54 13.32 -41.34
N ASP A 5 12.60 13.15 -42.26
CA ASP A 5 11.25 12.66 -41.94
C ASP A 5 11.40 11.22 -41.41
N LEU A 6 11.58 11.09 -40.10
CA LEU A 6 11.46 9.80 -39.42
C LEU A 6 9.99 9.39 -39.46
N SER A 7 9.70 8.29 -40.13
CA SER A 7 8.36 7.70 -40.07
C SER A 7 8.07 7.21 -38.64
N ALA A 8 6.80 7.20 -38.24
CA ALA A 8 6.39 6.73 -36.93
C ALA A 8 6.85 5.29 -36.64
N ASP A 9 7.06 4.49 -37.68
CA ASP A 9 7.53 3.10 -37.61
C ASP A 9 9.06 2.99 -37.38
N GLU A 10 9.81 4.08 -37.56
CA GLU A 10 11.26 4.16 -37.32
C GLU A 10 11.60 4.77 -35.93
N LEU A 11 10.61 5.25 -35.23
CA LEU A 11 10.74 5.65 -33.84
C LEU A 11 10.73 4.41 -32.95
N GLU A 12 11.91 3.83 -32.67
CA GLU A 12 12.07 2.99 -31.48
C GLU A 12 11.91 3.88 -30.24
N LEU A 13 10.67 4.12 -29.87
CA LEU A 13 10.39 4.58 -28.52
C LEU A 13 10.92 3.50 -27.56
N PRO A 14 11.58 3.86 -26.45
CA PRO A 14 11.87 2.90 -25.39
C PRO A 14 10.52 2.43 -24.81
N ILE A 15 9.92 1.48 -25.51
CA ILE A 15 8.63 0.90 -25.15
C ILE A 15 8.88 0.11 -23.87
N LYS A 16 8.05 0.36 -22.84
CA LYS A 16 7.78 -0.60 -21.79
C LYS A 16 7.96 -2.00 -22.34
N ARG A 17 8.89 -2.76 -21.81
CA ARG A 17 8.98 -4.18 -22.11
C ARG A 17 7.79 -4.86 -21.42
N THR A 18 6.65 -4.84 -22.09
CA THR A 18 5.45 -5.56 -21.63
C THR A 18 5.48 -7.02 -22.06
N THR A 19 6.60 -7.49 -22.60
CA THR A 19 6.79 -8.84 -23.10
C THR A 19 7.89 -9.51 -22.31
N GLY A 20 7.54 -10.53 -21.58
CA GLY A 20 8.42 -11.35 -20.75
C GLY A 20 7.58 -12.08 -19.71
N ASP A 21 8.03 -13.24 -19.28
CA ASP A 21 7.28 -14.06 -18.31
C ASP A 21 7.57 -13.62 -16.88
N ALA A 22 8.75 -13.02 -16.63
CA ALA A 22 9.18 -12.54 -15.32
C ALA A 22 9.13 -11.01 -15.22
N LEU A 23 9.02 -10.48 -14.01
CA LEU A 23 9.07 -9.05 -13.73
C LEU A 23 10.41 -8.43 -14.19
N GLU A 24 11.53 -9.15 -14.02
CA GLU A 24 12.85 -8.74 -14.49
C GLU A 24 12.88 -8.50 -16.01
N ASP A 25 12.15 -9.30 -16.78
CA ASP A 25 12.07 -9.14 -18.25
C ASP A 25 11.28 -7.89 -18.65
N ARG A 26 10.29 -7.50 -17.84
CA ARG A 26 9.38 -6.36 -18.11
C ARG A 26 9.96 -5.03 -17.68
N LEU A 27 10.71 -5.00 -16.60
CA LEU A 27 11.40 -3.80 -16.11
C LEU A 27 12.73 -3.59 -16.87
N THR A 28 13.20 -2.34 -16.91
CA THR A 28 14.58 -2.11 -17.33
C THR A 28 15.53 -2.69 -16.28
N SER A 29 16.70 -3.19 -16.71
CA SER A 29 17.72 -3.71 -15.79
C SER A 29 18.10 -2.68 -14.70
N ASN A 30 18.12 -1.38 -15.04
CA ASN A 30 18.38 -0.34 -14.05
C ASN A 30 17.24 -0.20 -13.03
N ALA A 31 15.97 -0.30 -13.45
CA ALA A 31 14.85 -0.24 -12.54
C ALA A 31 14.87 -1.43 -11.58
N TYR A 32 15.00 -2.64 -12.12
CA TYR A 32 14.96 -3.88 -11.34
C TYR A 32 16.15 -4.01 -10.39
N ASN A 33 17.37 -3.82 -10.87
CA ASN A 33 18.59 -4.11 -10.10
C ASN A 33 19.11 -2.93 -9.25
N ASN A 34 18.73 -1.69 -9.56
CA ASN A 34 19.29 -0.52 -8.88
C ASN A 34 18.23 0.37 -8.22
N ILE A 35 17.16 0.75 -8.93
CA ILE A 35 16.19 1.73 -8.41
C ILE A 35 15.31 1.09 -7.34
N LEU A 36 14.71 -0.08 -7.61
CA LEU A 36 13.85 -0.75 -6.64
C LEU A 36 14.61 -1.08 -5.35
N PRO A 37 15.79 -1.74 -5.38
CA PRO A 37 16.55 -2.04 -4.15
C PRO A 37 17.02 -0.80 -3.39
N ALA A 38 17.38 0.26 -4.10
CA ALA A 38 17.89 1.45 -3.46
C ALA A 38 16.81 2.25 -2.71
N ARG A 39 15.56 2.28 -3.25
CA ARG A 39 14.54 3.23 -2.84
C ARG A 39 13.25 2.64 -2.30
N TYR A 40 12.86 1.44 -2.73
CA TYR A 40 11.52 0.91 -2.52
C TYR A 40 11.49 -0.38 -1.72
N LEU A 41 12.51 -1.23 -1.87
CA LEU A 41 12.57 -2.48 -1.13
C LEU A 41 12.85 -2.25 0.35
N ARG A 42 12.21 -3.03 1.20
CA ARG A 42 12.44 -3.03 2.64
C ARG A 42 13.86 -3.44 2.98
N LYS A 43 14.33 -2.89 4.09
CA LYS A 43 15.68 -3.13 4.62
C LYS A 43 15.59 -3.48 6.09
N ASP A 44 16.48 -4.34 6.51
CA ASP A 44 16.68 -4.66 7.92
C ASP A 44 17.31 -3.50 8.71
N ALA A 45 17.48 -3.68 10.01
CA ALA A 45 18.09 -2.67 10.90
C ALA A 45 19.55 -2.34 10.54
N ASP A 46 20.23 -3.23 9.84
CA ASP A 46 21.60 -3.07 9.37
C ASP A 46 21.69 -2.40 7.99
N GLY A 47 20.55 -2.14 7.37
CA GLY A 47 20.42 -1.50 6.05
C GLY A 47 20.54 -2.45 4.87
N ASN A 48 20.53 -3.77 5.09
CA ASN A 48 20.52 -4.75 4.02
C ASN A 48 19.10 -4.94 3.49
N VAL A 49 18.98 -5.08 2.18
CA VAL A 49 17.70 -5.39 1.54
C VAL A 49 17.23 -6.78 2.00
N ASN A 50 16.01 -6.86 2.50
CA ASN A 50 15.35 -8.08 2.98
C ASN A 50 14.02 -8.37 2.28
N GLU A 51 13.76 -7.72 1.17
CA GLU A 51 12.57 -7.87 0.34
C GLU A 51 13.00 -8.02 -1.13
N SER A 52 12.37 -8.89 -1.89
CA SER A 52 12.53 -8.99 -3.35
C SER A 52 11.64 -7.98 -4.07
N GLN A 53 11.85 -7.85 -5.39
CA GLN A 53 11.03 -6.97 -6.22
C GLN A 53 9.59 -7.48 -6.34
N GLU A 54 9.40 -8.78 -6.36
CA GLU A 54 8.10 -9.45 -6.39
C GLU A 54 7.37 -9.24 -5.05
N GLU A 55 8.03 -9.47 -3.93
CA GLU A 55 7.48 -9.24 -2.58
C GLU A 55 7.09 -7.78 -2.34
N LEU A 56 7.78 -6.81 -2.96
CA LEU A 56 7.36 -5.41 -2.93
C LEU A 56 5.94 -5.24 -3.49
N PHE A 57 5.67 -5.80 -4.67
CA PHE A 57 4.35 -5.64 -5.32
C PHE A 57 3.27 -6.43 -4.59
N GLU A 58 3.58 -7.63 -4.11
CA GLU A 58 2.70 -8.40 -3.25
C GLU A 58 2.33 -7.63 -1.98
N ARG A 59 3.30 -7.10 -1.24
CA ARG A 59 3.08 -6.29 -0.05
C ARG A 59 2.19 -5.08 -0.33
N VAL A 60 2.45 -4.36 -1.41
CA VAL A 60 1.66 -3.18 -1.78
C VAL A 60 0.22 -3.58 -2.12
N ALA A 61 0.04 -4.62 -2.92
CA ALA A 61 -1.26 -5.13 -3.31
C ALA A 61 -2.09 -5.56 -2.10
N GLN A 62 -1.52 -6.36 -1.22
CA GLN A 62 -2.17 -6.87 -0.01
C GLN A 62 -2.59 -5.73 0.93
N ASN A 63 -1.70 -4.78 1.21
CA ASN A 63 -2.01 -3.69 2.13
C ASN A 63 -3.03 -2.68 1.58
N VAL A 64 -3.11 -2.51 0.26
CA VAL A 64 -4.15 -1.67 -0.35
C VAL A 64 -5.47 -2.43 -0.41
N ALA A 65 -5.46 -3.70 -0.79
CA ALA A 65 -6.65 -4.54 -0.89
C ALA A 65 -7.33 -4.79 0.47
N LEU A 66 -6.59 -4.70 1.58
CA LEU A 66 -7.18 -4.92 2.92
C LEU A 66 -8.37 -3.97 3.21
N ALA A 67 -8.40 -2.80 2.60
CA ALA A 67 -9.53 -1.87 2.72
C ALA A 67 -10.84 -2.45 2.15
N GLU A 68 -10.76 -3.35 1.17
CA GLU A 68 -11.92 -4.01 0.57
C GLU A 68 -12.69 -4.88 1.57
N ALA A 69 -12.02 -5.37 2.62
CA ALA A 69 -12.71 -6.10 3.70
C ALA A 69 -13.83 -5.25 4.34
N VAL A 70 -13.58 -3.94 4.51
CA VAL A 70 -14.58 -3.02 5.09
C VAL A 70 -15.72 -2.78 4.10
N PHE A 71 -15.39 -2.54 2.82
CA PHE A 71 -16.39 -2.26 1.80
C PHE A 71 -17.26 -3.48 1.50
N GLU A 72 -16.65 -4.66 1.46
CA GLU A 72 -17.41 -5.89 1.22
C GLU A 72 -18.26 -6.30 2.43
N ALA A 73 -17.80 -6.04 3.66
CA ALA A 73 -18.61 -6.22 4.85
C ALA A 73 -19.87 -5.32 4.83
N ASP A 74 -19.69 -4.05 4.43
CA ASP A 74 -20.82 -3.13 4.24
C ASP A 74 -21.79 -3.62 3.16
N ASN A 75 -21.28 -4.13 2.04
CA ASN A 75 -22.10 -4.69 0.96
C ASN A 75 -22.93 -5.91 1.42
N GLN A 76 -22.38 -6.71 2.32
CA GLN A 76 -23.03 -7.91 2.87
C GLN A 76 -23.87 -7.62 4.12
N ASP A 77 -23.99 -6.35 4.55
CA ASP A 77 -24.67 -5.93 5.77
C ASP A 77 -24.17 -6.72 7.02
N THR A 78 -22.83 -6.84 7.12
CA THR A 78 -22.14 -7.53 8.22
C THR A 78 -21.05 -6.66 8.83
N GLU A 79 -20.60 -7.02 10.02
CA GLU A 79 -19.51 -6.35 10.72
C GLU A 79 -18.34 -7.32 10.94
N ILE A 80 -17.12 -6.83 10.77
CA ILE A 80 -15.90 -7.58 11.08
C ILE A 80 -15.40 -7.12 12.44
N THR A 81 -15.35 -8.02 13.40
CA THR A 81 -14.78 -7.78 14.73
C THR A 81 -13.28 -8.04 14.67
N VAL A 82 -12.50 -7.12 15.24
CA VAL A 82 -11.03 -7.21 15.31
C VAL A 82 -10.55 -7.07 16.75
N THR A 83 -9.36 -7.63 17.02
CA THR A 83 -8.72 -7.69 18.32
C THR A 83 -7.30 -7.11 18.29
N PRO A 84 -6.73 -6.70 19.46
CA PRO A 84 -5.43 -6.05 19.51
C PRO A 84 -4.26 -6.91 19.02
N ASP A 85 -4.35 -8.22 19.11
CA ASP A 85 -3.31 -9.15 18.61
C ASP A 85 -3.19 -9.17 17.08
N GLN A 86 -4.23 -8.72 16.36
CA GLN A 86 -4.25 -8.58 14.91
C GLN A 86 -3.57 -7.29 14.40
N ILE A 87 -3.21 -6.35 15.30
CA ILE A 87 -2.42 -5.16 14.95
C ILE A 87 -1.05 -5.61 14.43
N LYS A 88 -0.51 -4.88 13.45
CA LYS A 88 0.80 -5.13 12.82
C LYS A 88 1.83 -5.63 13.84
N PRO A 89 2.31 -6.88 13.72
CA PRO A 89 3.10 -7.54 14.76
C PRO A 89 4.46 -6.87 14.99
N ASP A 90 5.07 -6.35 13.95
CA ASP A 90 6.41 -5.74 13.96
C ASP A 90 6.38 -4.23 14.25
N HIS A 91 5.21 -3.68 14.56
CA HIS A 91 5.07 -2.25 14.80
C HIS A 91 5.75 -1.86 16.12
N PRO A 92 6.74 -0.92 16.12
CA PRO A 92 7.49 -0.56 17.32
C PRO A 92 6.65 0.12 18.41
N ARG A 93 5.48 0.64 18.05
CA ARG A 93 4.53 1.30 18.95
C ARG A 93 3.19 0.55 19.01
N ARG A 94 3.26 -0.78 19.01
CA ARG A 94 2.08 -1.66 18.92
C ARG A 94 1.06 -1.42 20.03
N ASP A 95 1.52 -1.23 21.28
CA ASP A 95 0.63 -0.92 22.42
C ASP A 95 -0.01 0.48 22.31
N GLU A 96 0.70 1.45 21.74
CA GLU A 96 0.12 2.78 21.51
C GLU A 96 -0.96 2.73 20.43
N LEU A 97 -0.76 1.93 19.38
CA LEU A 97 -1.80 1.68 18.37
C LEU A 97 -3.00 0.95 18.97
N ALA A 98 -2.77 -0.05 19.83
CA ALA A 98 -3.85 -0.72 20.54
C ALA A 98 -4.67 0.26 21.38
N ALA A 99 -4.00 1.14 22.11
CA ALA A 99 -4.69 2.19 22.89
C ALA A 99 -5.43 3.21 22.00
N GLU A 100 -4.92 3.51 20.81
CA GLU A 100 -5.58 4.41 19.84
C GLU A 100 -6.85 3.77 19.26
N VAL A 101 -6.79 2.49 18.89
CA VAL A 101 -7.88 1.78 18.19
C VAL A 101 -8.94 1.28 19.17
N PHE A 102 -8.54 0.71 20.30
CA PHE A 102 -9.42 0.01 21.24
C PHE A 102 -9.73 0.80 22.52
N GLY A 103 -9.07 1.95 22.71
CA GLY A 103 -9.26 2.82 23.87
C GLY A 103 -8.07 2.83 24.83
N THR A 104 -7.97 3.92 25.57
CA THR A 104 -6.84 4.20 26.46
C THR A 104 -6.63 3.08 27.48
N GLY A 105 -5.40 2.58 27.57
CA GLY A 105 -5.00 1.52 28.49
C GLY A 105 -5.06 0.11 27.89
N THR A 106 -5.54 -0.03 26.66
CA THR A 106 -5.48 -1.30 25.93
C THR A 106 -4.04 -1.53 25.45
N THR A 107 -3.59 -2.78 25.56
CA THR A 107 -2.32 -3.27 25.00
C THR A 107 -2.57 -4.32 23.92
N ALA A 108 -1.56 -4.65 23.15
CA ALA A 108 -1.66 -5.65 22.09
C ALA A 108 -2.04 -7.07 22.59
N ASP A 109 -1.83 -7.34 23.88
CA ASP A 109 -2.15 -8.64 24.52
C ASP A 109 -3.53 -8.62 25.24
N SER A 110 -4.34 -7.58 25.06
CA SER A 110 -5.66 -7.49 25.72
C SER A 110 -6.76 -8.16 24.91
N ASP A 111 -7.84 -8.57 25.61
CA ASP A 111 -9.04 -9.18 25.01
C ASP A 111 -10.07 -8.12 24.53
N ALA A 112 -9.64 -6.90 24.21
CA ALA A 112 -10.52 -5.85 23.71
C ALA A 112 -10.99 -6.18 22.28
N GLU A 113 -12.18 -5.70 21.93
CA GLU A 113 -12.75 -5.89 20.60
C GLU A 113 -13.24 -4.55 20.03
N THR A 114 -13.16 -4.39 18.72
CA THR A 114 -13.79 -3.28 17.99
C THR A 114 -14.18 -3.71 16.59
N THR A 115 -14.94 -2.88 15.89
CA THR A 115 -15.30 -3.13 14.49
C THR A 115 -14.19 -2.62 13.55
N LEU A 116 -13.81 -3.43 12.58
CA LEU A 116 -12.93 -3.01 11.48
C LEU A 116 -13.64 -1.93 10.67
N SER A 117 -12.93 -0.86 10.34
CA SER A 117 -13.49 0.30 9.64
C SER A 117 -12.42 0.99 8.78
N VAL A 118 -12.84 1.88 7.90
CA VAL A 118 -11.93 2.70 7.07
C VAL A 118 -10.98 3.59 7.90
N TYR A 119 -11.29 3.84 9.18
CA TYR A 119 -10.48 4.66 10.07
C TYR A 119 -9.37 3.89 10.80
N ASN A 120 -9.49 2.56 10.90
CA ASN A 120 -8.55 1.74 11.64
C ASN A 120 -7.91 0.59 10.82
N VAL A 121 -8.46 0.23 9.67
CA VAL A 121 -8.00 -0.91 8.85
C VAL A 121 -6.49 -0.84 8.55
N ASN A 122 -5.93 0.34 8.40
CA ASN A 122 -4.50 0.54 8.15
C ASN A 122 -3.58 0.24 9.36
N LYS A 123 -4.14 -0.01 10.53
CA LYS A 123 -3.40 -0.39 11.74
C LYS A 123 -3.16 -1.89 11.85
N PHE A 124 -3.89 -2.66 11.07
CA PHE A 124 -3.85 -4.12 11.07
C PHE A 124 -2.95 -4.66 9.97
N ALA A 125 -2.51 -5.91 10.12
CA ALA A 125 -1.73 -6.60 9.12
C ALA A 125 -2.63 -7.49 8.26
N TYR A 126 -2.32 -7.55 6.96
CA TYR A 126 -3.06 -8.39 6.01
C TYR A 126 -3.05 -9.86 6.46
N GLU A 127 -1.88 -10.36 6.82
CA GLU A 127 -1.64 -11.74 7.23
C GLU A 127 -2.34 -12.15 8.55
N THR A 128 -2.74 -11.18 9.38
CA THR A 128 -3.45 -11.45 10.63
C THR A 128 -4.96 -11.30 10.53
N ILE A 129 -5.43 -10.46 9.61
CA ILE A 129 -6.86 -10.20 9.43
C ILE A 129 -7.50 -11.16 8.42
N VAL A 130 -6.89 -11.30 7.24
CA VAL A 130 -7.54 -11.98 6.11
C VAL A 130 -7.89 -13.43 6.40
N PRO A 131 -7.05 -14.23 7.08
CA PRO A 131 -7.41 -15.61 7.41
C PRO A 131 -8.59 -15.77 8.37
N GLU A 132 -8.99 -14.70 9.05
CA GLU A 132 -10.09 -14.69 10.04
C GLU A 132 -11.36 -14.02 9.50
N LEU A 133 -11.34 -13.52 8.26
CA LEU A 133 -12.51 -12.97 7.61
C LEU A 133 -13.53 -14.06 7.27
N PRO A 134 -14.83 -13.72 7.19
CA PRO A 134 -15.83 -14.61 6.60
C PRO A 134 -15.44 -15.01 5.18
N ASP A 135 -15.63 -16.28 4.81
CA ASP A 135 -15.16 -16.89 3.55
C ASP A 135 -15.40 -15.99 2.32
N GLY A 136 -16.60 -15.42 2.16
CA GLY A 136 -16.91 -14.59 0.97
C GLY A 136 -16.21 -13.24 0.97
N ILE A 137 -15.88 -12.67 2.13
CA ILE A 137 -15.11 -11.44 2.25
C ILE A 137 -13.63 -11.75 2.05
N GLN A 138 -13.15 -12.86 2.62
CA GLN A 138 -11.79 -13.32 2.44
C GLN A 138 -11.48 -13.51 0.95
N ASP A 139 -12.28 -14.32 0.25
CA ASP A 139 -12.13 -14.58 -1.18
C ASP A 139 -12.07 -13.27 -1.99
N HIS A 140 -12.96 -12.31 -1.67
CA HIS A 140 -12.97 -11.02 -2.35
C HIS A 140 -11.68 -10.22 -2.13
N VAL A 141 -11.19 -10.13 -0.91
CA VAL A 141 -9.95 -9.40 -0.58
C VAL A 141 -8.74 -10.06 -1.24
N GLU A 142 -8.66 -11.38 -1.23
CA GLU A 142 -7.59 -12.14 -1.89
C GLU A 142 -7.62 -11.96 -3.41
N ASP A 143 -8.81 -12.00 -4.02
CA ASP A 143 -8.98 -11.78 -5.46
C ASP A 143 -8.54 -10.35 -5.85
N VAL A 144 -8.94 -9.33 -5.09
CA VAL A 144 -8.54 -7.94 -5.35
C VAL A 144 -7.03 -7.74 -5.14
N ALA A 145 -6.44 -8.36 -4.11
CA ALA A 145 -5.00 -8.32 -3.91
C ALA A 145 -4.25 -8.93 -5.11
N ALA A 146 -4.69 -10.08 -5.59
CA ALA A 146 -4.12 -10.73 -6.76
C ALA A 146 -4.25 -9.87 -8.03
N GLU A 147 -5.41 -9.22 -8.24
CA GLU A 147 -5.61 -8.31 -9.36
C GLU A 147 -4.68 -7.08 -9.29
N PHE A 148 -4.53 -6.47 -8.11
CA PHE A 148 -3.61 -5.34 -7.93
C PHE A 148 -2.15 -5.74 -8.16
N GLU A 149 -1.73 -6.90 -7.67
CA GLU A 149 -0.39 -7.43 -7.91
C GLU A 149 -0.18 -7.68 -9.41
N GLU A 150 -1.13 -8.31 -10.09
CA GLU A 150 -1.05 -8.54 -11.54
C GLU A 150 -0.93 -7.22 -12.30
N LEU A 151 -1.76 -6.22 -12.02
CA LEU A 151 -1.70 -4.92 -12.66
C LEU A 151 -0.33 -4.24 -12.51
N MET A 152 0.29 -4.35 -11.34
CA MET A 152 1.61 -3.77 -11.08
C MET A 152 2.73 -4.58 -11.74
N THR A 153 2.72 -5.90 -11.61
CA THR A 153 3.75 -6.78 -12.18
C THR A 153 3.69 -6.84 -13.71
N GLN A 154 2.50 -6.68 -14.30
CA GLN A 154 2.31 -6.52 -15.74
C GLN A 154 2.65 -5.10 -16.24
N LEU A 155 3.00 -4.18 -15.35
CA LEU A 155 3.23 -2.75 -15.64
C LEU A 155 2.04 -2.06 -16.33
N SER A 156 0.84 -2.58 -16.13
CA SER A 156 -0.41 -1.97 -16.62
C SER A 156 -0.82 -0.78 -15.77
N PHE A 157 -0.50 -0.85 -14.48
CA PHE A 157 -0.67 0.24 -13.52
C PHE A 157 0.56 0.29 -12.60
N MET A 158 0.94 1.48 -12.16
CA MET A 158 1.96 1.69 -11.16
C MET A 158 1.50 2.78 -10.19
N PRO A 159 1.35 2.48 -8.91
CA PRO A 159 0.97 3.50 -7.94
C PRO A 159 2.07 4.54 -7.76
N ASN A 160 1.76 5.63 -7.05
CA ASN A 160 2.75 6.65 -6.74
C ASN A 160 3.85 6.11 -5.80
N SER A 161 5.00 6.81 -5.77
CA SER A 161 6.15 6.39 -4.96
C SER A 161 5.84 6.23 -3.46
N PRO A 162 5.08 7.11 -2.79
CA PRO A 162 4.68 6.89 -1.40
C PRO A 162 3.92 5.58 -1.16
N THR A 163 3.03 5.18 -2.05
CA THR A 163 2.33 3.89 -1.92
C THR A 163 3.32 2.73 -2.01
N LEU A 164 4.21 2.73 -3.01
CA LEU A 164 5.24 1.69 -3.15
C LEU A 164 6.19 1.61 -1.95
N MET A 165 6.51 2.75 -1.35
CA MET A 165 7.44 2.82 -0.22
C MET A 165 6.78 2.43 1.09
N ASN A 166 5.57 2.92 1.35
CA ASN A 166 5.00 2.97 2.69
C ASN A 166 3.84 1.99 2.92
N ALA A 167 3.33 1.30 1.87
CA ALA A 167 2.29 0.30 2.08
C ALA A 167 2.80 -0.81 3.00
N GLY A 168 2.05 -1.09 4.07
CA GLY A 168 2.44 -2.02 5.11
C GLY A 168 3.37 -1.46 6.19
N ASP A 169 3.86 -0.23 6.04
CA ASP A 169 4.69 0.42 7.05
C ASP A 169 3.87 0.94 8.25
N GLU A 170 4.59 1.38 9.27
CA GLU A 170 4.03 1.90 10.50
C GLU A 170 3.00 3.02 10.26
N LEU A 171 3.36 4.03 9.50
CA LEU A 171 2.52 5.20 9.25
C LEU A 171 1.58 5.02 8.05
N GLN A 172 1.94 4.20 7.09
CA GLN A 172 1.20 3.97 5.83
C GLN A 172 0.72 5.26 5.14
N GLN A 173 1.60 6.22 4.99
CA GLN A 173 1.28 7.41 4.22
C GLN A 173 1.36 7.08 2.72
N LEU A 174 0.23 6.88 2.07
CA LEU A 174 0.15 6.41 0.70
C LEU A 174 -0.01 7.52 -0.33
N SER A 175 -0.33 8.76 0.10
CA SER A 175 -0.53 9.90 -0.77
C SER A 175 0.74 10.69 -1.01
N ALA A 176 0.96 11.10 -2.27
CA ALA A 176 2.09 11.93 -2.67
C ALA A 176 1.87 13.42 -2.37
N CYS A 177 0.62 13.87 -2.40
CA CYS A 177 0.26 15.27 -2.30
C CYS A 177 -0.92 15.45 -1.36
N PHE A 178 -0.82 16.47 -0.53
CA PHE A 178 -1.92 16.99 0.28
C PHE A 178 -2.29 18.35 -0.29
N VAL A 179 -3.57 18.56 -0.54
CA VAL A 179 -4.09 19.83 -1.04
C VAL A 179 -5.04 20.37 0.00
N ASP A 180 -4.73 21.56 0.46
CA ASP A 180 -5.60 22.35 1.28
C ASP A 180 -5.98 23.63 0.54
N SER A 181 -7.18 24.16 0.78
CA SER A 181 -7.72 25.31 0.07
C SER A 181 -8.13 26.37 1.11
N PRO A 182 -7.21 27.27 1.49
CA PRO A 182 -7.57 28.38 2.36
C PRO A 182 -8.62 29.27 1.69
N GLY A 183 -9.49 29.90 2.49
CA GLY A 183 -10.31 30.99 2.03
C GLY A 183 -9.47 32.21 1.64
N ASP A 184 -10.09 33.17 0.95
CA ASP A 184 -9.44 34.43 0.57
C ASP A 184 -9.40 35.41 1.76
N ASP A 185 -8.78 34.94 2.86
CA ASP A 185 -8.61 35.67 4.10
C ASP A 185 -7.24 35.33 4.70
N ILE A 186 -6.53 36.36 5.21
CA ILE A 186 -5.17 36.18 5.72
C ILE A 186 -5.11 35.28 6.95
N THR A 187 -6.18 35.23 7.74
CA THR A 187 -6.29 34.37 8.91
C THR A 187 -6.42 32.93 8.51
N ASP A 188 -7.26 32.62 7.52
CA ASP A 188 -7.43 31.30 6.94
C ASP A 188 -6.13 30.79 6.31
N ILE A 189 -5.41 31.64 5.55
CA ILE A 189 -4.12 31.29 4.97
C ILE A 189 -3.10 30.93 6.06
N HIS A 190 -3.07 31.69 7.15
CA HIS A 190 -2.19 31.39 8.28
C HIS A 190 -2.61 30.13 9.05
N GLN A 191 -3.90 29.85 9.16
CA GLN A 191 -4.40 28.64 9.82
C GLN A 191 -4.06 27.40 9.01
N THR A 192 -4.32 27.42 7.70
CA THR A 192 -3.98 26.34 6.77
C THR A 192 -2.47 26.05 6.76
N ALA A 193 -1.64 27.09 6.82
CA ALA A 193 -0.18 26.91 6.87
C ALA A 193 0.31 26.35 8.22
N LYS A 194 -0.53 26.31 9.24
CA LYS A 194 -0.21 25.77 10.57
C LYS A 194 -0.65 24.30 10.73
N GLU A 195 -1.67 23.87 10.00
CA GLU A 195 -2.20 22.52 9.97
C GLU A 195 -1.30 21.58 9.15
#